data_9a7ffb4047b591b44fcfd1b35a7ec2a0
#
_entry.id   9a7ffb4047b591b44fcfd1b35a7ec2a0
#
_cell.length_a   1.000
_cell.length_b   1.000
_cell.length_c   1.000
_cell.angle_alpha   90.00
_cell.angle_beta   90.00
_cell.angle_gamma   90.00
#
_symmetry.space_group_name_H-M   'P 1'
#
loop_
_entity.id
_entity.type
_entity.pdbx_description
1 polymer ?
#
loop_
_entity_poly.entity_id
_entity_poly.type
_entity_poly.pdbx_seq_one_letter_code
_entity_poly.pdbx_strand_id
1 'polypeptide(L)'
;MTKFLIHKFIPRDAKQSTKDRQRYGVLSGIVGILCNLLLCVLKSICGTVSHSVSITADAANNLSDASSNIVTVIGAKIASKPVDNDHPFGHGRMEYISALIVDFFIFLMGFELGKSSIEKIIHPQEVRFSAVTVAVLVLSVGVKLWMAYFNQVLYKESNNLNLKAVRQDSLNDCISTAAAGAALLLSAFTAFDRADGIMGLLVAAFILAGGVSTLKDIMGPLLGQAPSKELVDEIERRMLAEPLIVGVHDLIIHDYGPGRVIASAHAEVPADQDIMAVHNAIDRVEHQISKELQIVICIHMDPIAIHDATVDKYRKLMAEILQDYDPELRFHDFRLVECSDHMNLIMDIVVPKEHKKHRSQILKEVQAAVQQRDPRLRVVATMEHSYI
;
A
#
# COMPACT_ATOMS: atom_id res chain seq x y z
N MET A 1 -12.61 17.93 -27.36
CA MET A 1 -13.13 16.73 -26.69
C MET A 1 -12.84 16.76 -25.19
N THR A 2 -11.60 16.90 -24.74
CA THR A 2 -11.22 16.93 -23.30
C THR A 2 -12.00 17.94 -22.46
N LYS A 3 -11.99 19.23 -22.82
CA LYS A 3 -12.75 20.28 -22.11
C LYS A 3 -14.27 20.03 -22.10
N PHE A 4 -14.82 19.47 -23.18
CA PHE A 4 -16.24 19.13 -23.26
C PHE A 4 -16.61 18.02 -22.23
N LEU A 5 -15.79 16.95 -22.11
CA LEU A 5 -16.00 15.90 -21.13
C LEU A 5 -15.92 16.44 -19.71
N ILE A 6 -14.92 17.27 -19.41
CA ILE A 6 -14.77 17.87 -18.07
C ILE A 6 -16.00 18.70 -17.73
N HIS A 7 -16.42 19.63 -18.60
CA HIS A 7 -17.57 20.50 -18.32
C HIS A 7 -18.92 19.77 -18.25
N LYS A 8 -19.04 18.60 -18.89
CA LYS A 8 -20.27 17.81 -18.86
C LYS A 8 -20.39 16.99 -17.57
N PHE A 9 -19.29 16.48 -17.02
CA PHE A 9 -19.31 15.54 -15.89
C PHE A 9 -18.85 16.17 -14.57
N ILE A 10 -18.23 17.34 -14.58
CA ILE A 10 -17.71 18.02 -13.39
C ILE A 10 -18.36 19.41 -13.30
N PRO A 11 -19.09 19.73 -12.20
CA PRO A 11 -19.69 21.05 -12.00
C PRO A 11 -18.62 22.16 -11.96
N ARG A 12 -18.94 23.35 -12.50
CA ARG A 12 -18.02 24.50 -12.54
C ARG A 12 -17.63 25.08 -11.18
N ASP A 13 -18.44 24.80 -10.14
CA ASP A 13 -18.24 25.29 -8.77
C ASP A 13 -17.47 24.33 -7.88
N ALA A 14 -16.87 23.27 -8.46
CA ALA A 14 -16.07 22.30 -7.75
C ALA A 14 -14.80 22.96 -7.20
N LYS A 15 -14.86 23.45 -5.95
CA LYS A 15 -13.68 23.85 -5.19
C LYS A 15 -12.99 22.57 -4.68
N GLN A 16 -11.69 22.46 -4.85
CA GLN A 16 -10.72 21.41 -4.46
C GLN A 16 -11.07 20.54 -3.23
N SER A 17 -12.33 20.09 -3.10
CA SER A 17 -12.75 19.20 -2.04
C SER A 17 -12.34 17.75 -2.37
N THR A 18 -12.24 16.90 -1.35
CA THR A 18 -11.94 15.47 -1.52
C THR A 18 -12.94 14.78 -2.45
N LYS A 19 -14.22 15.19 -2.41
CA LYS A 19 -15.27 14.68 -3.30
C LYS A 19 -15.04 15.06 -4.77
N ASP A 20 -14.49 16.24 -5.03
CA ASP A 20 -14.23 16.67 -6.39
C ASP A 20 -13.01 15.96 -6.97
N ARG A 21 -11.97 15.70 -6.18
CA ARG A 21 -10.83 14.85 -6.57
C ARG A 21 -11.28 13.46 -7.00
N GLN A 22 -12.25 12.86 -6.29
CA GLN A 22 -12.82 11.55 -6.66
C GLN A 22 -13.54 11.60 -8.01
N ARG A 23 -14.31 12.65 -8.31
CA ARG A 23 -15.01 12.80 -9.61
C ARG A 23 -14.05 12.81 -10.79
N TYR A 24 -12.92 13.51 -10.67
CA TYR A 24 -11.87 13.51 -11.69
C TYR A 24 -11.27 12.10 -11.89
N GLY A 25 -11.03 11.36 -10.81
CA GLY A 25 -10.58 9.96 -10.87
C GLY A 25 -11.59 9.03 -11.53
N VAL A 26 -12.87 9.13 -11.18
CA VAL A 26 -13.95 8.34 -11.80
C VAL A 26 -14.10 8.65 -13.28
N LEU A 27 -14.04 9.92 -13.69
CA LEU A 27 -14.09 10.29 -15.09
C LEU A 27 -12.92 9.72 -15.89
N SER A 28 -11.70 9.81 -15.34
CA SER A 28 -10.51 9.18 -15.92
C SER A 28 -10.68 7.66 -16.07
N GLY A 29 -11.16 6.99 -15.03
CA GLY A 29 -11.39 5.54 -15.02
C GLY A 29 -12.39 5.10 -16.08
N ILE A 30 -13.55 5.76 -16.19
CA ILE A 30 -14.57 5.43 -17.20
C ILE A 30 -14.02 5.62 -18.62
N VAL A 31 -13.35 6.75 -18.88
CA VAL A 31 -12.74 7.03 -20.19
C VAL A 31 -11.65 6.00 -20.49
N GLY A 32 -10.83 5.66 -19.49
CA GLY A 32 -9.80 4.63 -19.60
C GLY A 32 -10.36 3.25 -19.95
N ILE A 33 -11.42 2.80 -19.26
CA ILE A 33 -12.10 1.52 -19.55
C ILE A 33 -12.59 1.50 -21.01
N LEU A 34 -13.32 2.52 -21.43
CA LEU A 34 -13.89 2.57 -22.78
C LEU A 34 -12.82 2.58 -23.86
N CYS A 35 -11.78 3.38 -23.70
CA CYS A 35 -10.68 3.44 -24.66
C CYS A 35 -9.90 2.13 -24.71
N ASN A 36 -9.53 1.55 -23.56
CA ASN A 36 -8.76 0.32 -23.49
C ASN A 36 -9.55 -0.88 -24.03
N LEU A 37 -10.85 -0.99 -23.75
CA LEU A 37 -11.69 -2.04 -24.33
C LEU A 37 -11.80 -1.90 -25.85
N LEU A 38 -12.00 -0.69 -26.38
CA LEU A 38 -12.03 -0.44 -27.82
C LEU A 38 -10.70 -0.81 -28.48
N LEU A 39 -9.58 -0.40 -27.90
CA LEU A 39 -8.24 -0.72 -28.42
C LEU A 39 -7.94 -2.23 -28.32
N CYS A 40 -8.36 -2.89 -27.24
CA CYS A 40 -8.23 -4.33 -27.08
C CYS A 40 -8.95 -5.07 -28.24
N VAL A 41 -10.21 -4.74 -28.50
CA VAL A 41 -10.99 -5.39 -29.57
C VAL A 41 -10.34 -5.16 -30.95
N LEU A 42 -9.99 -3.91 -31.26
CA LEU A 42 -9.37 -3.56 -32.56
C LEU A 42 -8.02 -4.27 -32.75
N LYS A 43 -7.15 -4.26 -31.73
CA LYS A 43 -5.85 -4.93 -31.79
C LYS A 43 -5.97 -6.44 -31.80
N SER A 44 -6.94 -7.03 -31.08
CA SER A 44 -7.17 -8.49 -31.11
C SER A 44 -7.57 -8.96 -32.52
N ILE A 45 -8.47 -8.24 -33.17
CA ILE A 45 -8.85 -8.52 -34.56
C ILE A 45 -7.63 -8.41 -35.48
N CYS A 46 -6.86 -7.33 -35.36
CA CYS A 46 -5.66 -7.13 -36.18
C CYS A 46 -4.59 -8.20 -35.91
N GLY A 47 -4.34 -8.55 -34.65
CA GLY A 47 -3.37 -9.57 -34.26
C GLY A 47 -3.71 -10.97 -34.82
N THR A 48 -5.00 -11.35 -34.74
CA THR A 48 -5.47 -12.62 -35.31
C THR A 48 -5.40 -12.65 -36.84
N VAL A 49 -5.83 -11.59 -37.53
CA VAL A 49 -5.81 -11.51 -39.01
C VAL A 49 -4.37 -11.44 -39.55
N SER A 50 -3.47 -10.72 -38.84
CA SER A 50 -2.05 -10.63 -39.26
C SER A 50 -1.19 -11.80 -38.77
N HIS A 51 -1.74 -12.72 -37.95
CA HIS A 51 -0.99 -13.76 -37.27
C HIS A 51 0.20 -13.24 -36.44
N SER A 52 0.05 -12.03 -35.85
CA SER A 52 1.06 -11.40 -35.05
C SER A 52 0.80 -11.61 -33.54
N VAL A 53 1.73 -12.31 -32.88
CA VAL A 53 1.67 -12.54 -31.43
C VAL A 53 1.99 -11.25 -30.67
N SER A 54 2.88 -10.42 -31.17
CA SER A 54 3.22 -9.14 -30.51
C SER A 54 2.03 -8.16 -30.49
N ILE A 55 1.21 -8.12 -31.55
CA ILE A 55 -0.02 -7.31 -31.56
C ILE A 55 -1.08 -7.89 -30.64
N THR A 56 -1.20 -9.22 -30.58
CA THR A 56 -2.12 -9.89 -29.66
C THR A 56 -1.70 -9.66 -28.20
N ALA A 57 -0.40 -9.66 -27.93
CA ALA A 57 0.16 -9.33 -26.63
C ALA A 57 -0.17 -7.87 -26.21
N ASP A 58 -0.02 -6.93 -27.14
CA ASP A 58 -0.37 -5.52 -26.91
C ASP A 58 -1.89 -5.32 -26.72
N ALA A 59 -2.73 -6.11 -27.39
CA ALA A 59 -4.17 -6.15 -27.14
C ALA A 59 -4.50 -6.66 -25.73
N ALA A 60 -3.80 -7.70 -25.28
CA ALA A 60 -3.93 -8.27 -23.96
C ALA A 60 -3.52 -7.26 -22.84
N ASN A 61 -2.48 -6.46 -23.09
CA ASN A 61 -2.10 -5.38 -22.18
C ASN A 61 -3.26 -4.38 -22.01
N ASN A 62 -3.89 -3.94 -23.10
CA ASN A 62 -5.06 -3.04 -23.01
C ASN A 62 -6.25 -3.69 -22.28
N LEU A 63 -6.44 -5.01 -22.36
CA LEU A 63 -7.46 -5.71 -21.59
C LEU A 63 -7.13 -5.72 -20.10
N SER A 64 -5.85 -5.94 -19.75
CA SER A 64 -5.36 -5.83 -18.37
C SER A 64 -5.66 -4.45 -17.77
N ASP A 65 -5.34 -3.37 -18.49
CA ASP A 65 -5.60 -1.99 -18.07
C ASP A 65 -7.09 -1.73 -17.85
N ALA A 66 -7.94 -2.18 -18.80
CA ALA A 66 -9.39 -2.07 -18.66
C ALA A 66 -9.91 -2.85 -17.45
N SER A 67 -9.40 -4.07 -17.23
CA SER A 67 -9.79 -4.93 -16.13
C SER A 67 -9.39 -4.33 -14.78
N SER A 68 -8.19 -3.79 -14.65
CA SER A 68 -7.72 -3.09 -13.46
C SER A 68 -8.64 -1.91 -13.09
N ASN A 69 -9.05 -1.13 -14.08
CA ASN A 69 -9.99 -0.03 -13.87
C ASN A 69 -11.39 -0.52 -13.46
N ILE A 70 -11.90 -1.60 -14.09
CA ILE A 70 -13.22 -2.19 -13.74
C ILE A 70 -13.21 -2.70 -12.30
N VAL A 71 -12.16 -3.42 -11.93
CA VAL A 71 -12.03 -3.98 -10.58
C VAL A 71 -11.94 -2.88 -9.53
N THR A 72 -11.18 -1.83 -9.80
CA THR A 72 -11.13 -0.66 -8.91
C THR A 72 -12.52 -0.09 -8.66
N VAL A 73 -13.35 0.03 -9.70
CA VAL A 73 -14.73 0.56 -9.56
C VAL A 73 -15.64 -0.43 -8.83
N ILE A 74 -15.62 -1.72 -9.19
CA ILE A 74 -16.46 -2.75 -8.55
C ILE A 74 -15.99 -3.01 -7.13
N GLY A 75 -14.69 -3.16 -6.91
CA GLY A 75 -14.07 -3.39 -5.62
C GLY A 75 -14.39 -2.26 -4.64
N ALA A 76 -14.24 -1.01 -5.07
CA ALA A 76 -14.61 0.15 -4.27
C ALA A 76 -16.10 0.18 -3.92
N LYS A 77 -16.98 -0.23 -4.84
CA LYS A 77 -18.43 -0.31 -4.57
C LYS A 77 -18.78 -1.41 -3.57
N ILE A 78 -18.11 -2.57 -3.62
CA ILE A 78 -18.32 -3.66 -2.66
C ILE A 78 -17.70 -3.29 -1.32
N ALA A 79 -16.48 -2.76 -1.33
CA ALA A 79 -15.77 -2.32 -0.13
C ALA A 79 -16.53 -1.22 0.65
N SER A 80 -17.32 -0.41 -0.05
CA SER A 80 -18.15 0.64 0.58
C SER A 80 -19.42 0.13 1.27
N LYS A 81 -19.73 -1.19 1.19
CA LYS A 81 -20.87 -1.74 1.93
C LYS A 81 -20.67 -1.57 3.43
N PRO A 82 -21.75 -1.24 4.17
CA PRO A 82 -21.67 -1.13 5.62
C PRO A 82 -21.33 -2.48 6.26
N VAL A 83 -20.98 -2.44 7.53
CA VAL A 83 -20.81 -3.63 8.37
C VAL A 83 -22.10 -4.42 8.43
N ASP A 84 -22.02 -5.73 8.44
CA ASP A 84 -23.11 -6.65 8.64
C ASP A 84 -22.75 -7.74 9.67
N ASN A 85 -23.66 -8.67 9.93
CA ASN A 85 -23.44 -9.70 10.94
C ASN A 85 -22.31 -10.68 10.58
N ASP A 86 -22.08 -10.89 9.28
CA ASP A 86 -21.04 -11.81 8.79
C ASP A 86 -19.68 -11.10 8.69
N HIS A 87 -19.70 -9.77 8.50
CA HIS A 87 -18.49 -8.94 8.34
C HIS A 87 -18.53 -7.73 9.30
N PRO A 88 -18.33 -7.94 10.61
CA PRO A 88 -18.41 -6.89 11.63
C PRO A 88 -17.32 -5.82 11.48
N PHE A 89 -16.21 -6.13 10.80
CA PHE A 89 -15.14 -5.17 10.49
C PHE A 89 -15.30 -4.51 9.11
N GLY A 90 -16.41 -4.81 8.40
CA GLY A 90 -16.74 -4.24 7.09
C GLY A 90 -16.13 -5.02 5.93
N HIS A 91 -16.38 -4.50 4.72
CA HIS A 91 -16.04 -5.16 3.45
C HIS A 91 -14.82 -4.54 2.75
N GLY A 92 -14.04 -3.68 3.42
CA GLY A 92 -12.95 -2.93 2.79
C GLY A 92 -11.91 -3.82 2.07
N ARG A 93 -11.60 -5.00 2.64
CA ARG A 93 -10.66 -5.96 2.02
C ARG A 93 -11.15 -6.57 0.71
N MET A 94 -12.45 -6.45 0.38
CA MET A 94 -12.98 -6.88 -0.92
C MET A 94 -12.32 -6.14 -2.10
N GLU A 95 -11.80 -4.95 -1.89
CA GLU A 95 -11.01 -4.24 -2.90
C GLU A 95 -9.74 -5.04 -3.26
N TYR A 96 -8.99 -5.50 -2.25
CA TYR A 96 -7.78 -6.31 -2.45
C TYR A 96 -8.09 -7.69 -3.03
N ILE A 97 -9.16 -8.34 -2.57
CA ILE A 97 -9.58 -9.65 -3.09
C ILE A 97 -9.98 -9.54 -4.57
N SER A 98 -10.71 -8.49 -4.91
CA SER A 98 -11.09 -8.23 -6.30
C SER A 98 -9.87 -8.00 -7.18
N ALA A 99 -8.89 -7.20 -6.71
CA ALA A 99 -7.64 -6.98 -7.40
C ALA A 99 -6.83 -8.28 -7.59
N LEU A 100 -6.81 -9.16 -6.58
CA LEU A 100 -6.15 -10.47 -6.66
C LEU A 100 -6.74 -11.36 -7.75
N ILE A 101 -8.08 -11.38 -7.89
CA ILE A 101 -8.76 -12.16 -8.94
C ILE A 101 -8.34 -11.67 -10.33
N VAL A 102 -8.24 -10.36 -10.52
CA VAL A 102 -7.80 -9.82 -11.82
C VAL A 102 -6.35 -10.11 -12.09
N ASP A 103 -5.50 -9.97 -11.09
CA ASP A 103 -4.08 -10.28 -11.22
C ASP A 103 -3.85 -11.74 -11.62
N PHE A 104 -4.67 -12.66 -11.09
CA PHE A 104 -4.68 -14.06 -11.53
C PHE A 104 -4.98 -14.22 -13.03
N PHE A 105 -5.95 -13.49 -13.58
CA PHE A 105 -6.23 -13.50 -15.03
C PHE A 105 -5.09 -12.86 -15.84
N ILE A 106 -4.43 -11.83 -15.32
CA ILE A 106 -3.23 -11.24 -15.93
C ILE A 106 -2.10 -12.27 -16.04
N PHE A 107 -1.86 -13.07 -14.98
CA PHE A 107 -0.90 -14.16 -15.02
C PHE A 107 -1.25 -15.21 -16.06
N LEU A 108 -2.50 -15.71 -16.10
CA LEU A 108 -2.94 -16.68 -17.09
C LEU A 108 -2.68 -16.18 -18.52
N MET A 109 -3.03 -14.93 -18.77
CA MET A 109 -2.85 -14.29 -20.07
C MET A 109 -1.37 -14.12 -20.42
N GLY A 110 -0.54 -13.68 -19.48
CA GLY A 110 0.90 -13.55 -19.66
C GLY A 110 1.58 -14.89 -19.97
N PHE A 111 1.19 -15.97 -19.29
CA PHE A 111 1.69 -17.33 -19.56
C PHE A 111 1.29 -17.83 -20.96
N GLU A 112 0.03 -17.63 -21.37
CA GLU A 112 -0.44 -18.06 -22.69
C GLU A 112 0.26 -17.30 -23.81
N LEU A 113 0.47 -15.99 -23.64
CA LEU A 113 1.25 -15.17 -24.56
C LEU A 113 2.71 -15.61 -24.63
N GLY A 114 3.33 -15.90 -23.48
CA GLY A 114 4.70 -16.40 -23.42
C GLY A 114 4.86 -17.73 -24.16
N LYS A 115 3.94 -18.69 -23.93
CA LYS A 115 3.89 -19.97 -24.61
C LYS A 115 3.75 -19.77 -26.12
N SER A 116 2.78 -18.99 -26.55
CA SER A 116 2.51 -18.67 -27.97
C SER A 116 3.72 -18.01 -28.65
N SER A 117 4.39 -17.12 -27.93
CA SER A 117 5.60 -16.45 -28.42
C SER A 117 6.78 -17.41 -28.60
N ILE A 118 7.01 -18.32 -27.63
CA ILE A 118 8.03 -19.38 -27.74
C ILE A 118 7.74 -20.29 -28.90
N GLU A 119 6.49 -20.77 -29.06
CA GLU A 119 6.07 -21.60 -30.17
C GLU A 119 6.36 -20.94 -31.52
N LYS A 120 6.10 -19.61 -31.63
CA LYS A 120 6.38 -18.86 -32.85
C LYS A 120 7.88 -18.61 -33.10
N ILE A 121 8.70 -18.59 -32.09
CA ILE A 121 10.17 -18.49 -32.22
C ILE A 121 10.71 -19.83 -32.76
N ILE A 122 10.16 -20.97 -32.28
CA ILE A 122 10.59 -22.33 -32.69
C ILE A 122 10.05 -22.68 -34.08
N HIS A 123 8.78 -22.35 -34.32
CA HIS A 123 8.06 -22.62 -35.59
C HIS A 123 7.59 -21.28 -36.18
N PRO A 124 8.49 -20.51 -36.83
CA PRO A 124 8.15 -19.22 -37.40
C PRO A 124 6.97 -19.33 -38.39
N GLN A 125 6.02 -18.46 -38.23
CA GLN A 125 4.89 -18.27 -39.14
C GLN A 125 4.99 -16.93 -39.84
N GLU A 126 4.72 -16.89 -41.13
CA GLU A 126 4.69 -15.62 -41.84
C GLU A 126 3.67 -14.68 -41.25
N VAL A 127 4.13 -13.47 -40.90
CA VAL A 127 3.27 -12.38 -40.44
C VAL A 127 2.69 -11.66 -41.64
N ARG A 128 1.36 -11.66 -41.74
CA ARG A 128 0.67 -11.01 -42.85
C ARG A 128 0.62 -9.53 -42.66
N PHE A 129 1.34 -8.81 -43.48
CA PHE A 129 1.28 -7.36 -43.52
C PHE A 129 -0.08 -6.89 -44.05
N SER A 130 -0.69 -5.94 -43.34
CA SER A 130 -1.90 -5.24 -43.76
C SER A 130 -1.81 -3.75 -43.44
N ALA A 131 -2.09 -2.91 -44.43
CA ALA A 131 -2.17 -1.47 -44.24
C ALA A 131 -3.23 -1.10 -43.16
N VAL A 132 -4.30 -1.89 -43.05
CA VAL A 132 -5.33 -1.72 -42.01
C VAL A 132 -4.73 -1.97 -40.61
N THR A 133 -3.93 -3.00 -40.48
CA THR A 133 -3.24 -3.28 -39.18
C THR A 133 -2.34 -2.12 -38.76
N VAL A 134 -1.54 -1.59 -39.68
CA VAL A 134 -0.68 -0.43 -39.41
C VAL A 134 -1.54 0.81 -39.05
N ALA A 135 -2.62 1.06 -39.77
CA ALA A 135 -3.53 2.18 -39.47
C ALA A 135 -4.14 2.03 -38.06
N VAL A 136 -4.52 0.81 -37.62
CA VAL A 136 -5.04 0.56 -36.26
C VAL A 136 -3.97 0.79 -35.20
N LEU A 137 -2.71 0.37 -35.44
CA LEU A 137 -1.62 0.61 -34.50
C LEU A 137 -1.31 2.12 -34.36
N VAL A 138 -1.27 2.87 -35.47
CA VAL A 138 -1.10 4.33 -35.46
C VAL A 138 -2.26 5.01 -34.74
N LEU A 139 -3.51 4.60 -35.02
CA LEU A 139 -4.68 5.08 -34.29
C LEU A 139 -4.58 4.80 -32.78
N SER A 140 -4.11 3.60 -32.43
CA SER A 140 -3.93 3.18 -31.03
C SER A 140 -2.94 4.09 -30.29
N VAL A 141 -1.80 4.38 -30.91
CA VAL A 141 -0.83 5.35 -30.35
C VAL A 141 -1.47 6.73 -30.20
N GLY A 142 -2.24 7.18 -31.19
CA GLY A 142 -2.96 8.45 -31.14
C GLY A 142 -3.97 8.52 -29.99
N VAL A 143 -4.74 7.44 -29.76
CA VAL A 143 -5.68 7.34 -28.63
C VAL A 143 -4.95 7.36 -27.29
N LYS A 144 -3.87 6.60 -27.13
CA LYS A 144 -3.07 6.57 -25.89
C LYS A 144 -2.39 7.92 -25.60
N LEU A 145 -1.87 8.60 -26.60
CA LEU A 145 -1.35 9.97 -26.48
C LEU A 145 -2.45 10.96 -26.04
N TRP A 146 -3.65 10.82 -26.63
CA TRP A 146 -4.79 11.62 -26.19
C TRP A 146 -5.19 11.31 -24.75
N MET A 147 -5.20 10.03 -24.32
CA MET A 147 -5.44 9.64 -22.94
C MET A 147 -4.40 10.24 -21.99
N ALA A 148 -3.12 10.21 -22.36
CA ALA A 148 -2.06 10.84 -21.59
C ALA A 148 -2.27 12.37 -21.45
N TYR A 149 -2.63 13.06 -22.53
CA TYR A 149 -2.97 14.48 -22.50
C TYR A 149 -4.21 14.75 -21.65
N PHE A 150 -5.26 13.93 -21.78
CA PHE A 150 -6.50 14.03 -21.02
C PHE A 150 -6.20 13.93 -19.50
N ASN A 151 -5.46 12.91 -19.07
CA ASN A 151 -5.08 12.72 -17.68
C ASN A 151 -4.15 13.83 -17.15
N GLN A 152 -3.29 14.39 -18.01
CA GLN A 152 -2.48 15.56 -17.65
C GLN A 152 -3.34 16.81 -17.36
N VAL A 153 -4.40 17.03 -18.14
CA VAL A 153 -5.34 18.12 -17.88
C VAL A 153 -6.11 17.90 -16.58
N LEU A 154 -6.64 16.69 -16.38
CA LEU A 154 -7.35 16.34 -15.14
C LEU A 154 -6.44 16.48 -13.91
N TYR A 155 -5.16 16.06 -14.02
CA TYR A 155 -4.17 16.21 -12.94
C TYR A 155 -3.94 17.68 -12.57
N LYS A 156 -3.77 18.55 -13.56
CA LYS A 156 -3.57 20.00 -13.33
C LYS A 156 -4.75 20.65 -12.62
N GLU A 157 -5.98 20.18 -12.90
CA GLU A 157 -7.22 20.72 -12.33
C GLU A 157 -7.49 20.19 -10.91
N SER A 158 -7.13 18.92 -10.63
CA SER A 158 -7.49 18.23 -9.37
C SER A 158 -6.34 18.02 -8.40
N ASN A 159 -5.09 18.17 -8.85
CA ASN A 159 -3.86 17.81 -8.14
C ASN A 159 -3.89 16.36 -7.57
N ASN A 160 -4.56 15.44 -8.31
CA ASN A 160 -4.68 14.04 -7.92
C ASN A 160 -3.51 13.24 -8.52
N LEU A 161 -2.59 12.78 -7.68
CA LEU A 161 -1.37 12.06 -8.09
C LEU A 161 -1.65 10.77 -8.86
N ASN A 162 -2.80 10.10 -8.61
CA ASN A 162 -3.18 8.90 -9.37
C ASN A 162 -3.34 9.20 -10.87
N LEU A 163 -3.83 10.39 -11.22
CA LEU A 163 -3.95 10.81 -12.64
C LEU A 163 -2.59 11.01 -13.30
N LYS A 164 -1.56 11.36 -12.53
CA LYS A 164 -0.17 11.42 -13.03
C LYS A 164 0.35 10.01 -13.34
N ALA A 165 0.03 9.02 -12.50
CA ALA A 165 0.38 7.62 -12.75
C ALA A 165 -0.32 7.07 -14.00
N VAL A 166 -1.64 7.27 -14.14
CA VAL A 166 -2.42 6.86 -15.33
C VAL A 166 -1.91 7.53 -16.61
N ARG A 167 -1.45 8.80 -16.52
CA ARG A 167 -0.80 9.45 -17.66
C ARG A 167 0.48 8.74 -18.08
N GLN A 168 1.35 8.39 -17.09
CA GLN A 168 2.62 7.72 -17.38
C GLN A 168 2.39 6.34 -17.97
N ASP A 169 1.41 5.61 -17.47
CA ASP A 169 0.98 4.32 -17.98
C ASP A 169 0.56 4.42 -19.46
N SER A 170 -0.30 5.39 -19.80
CA SER A 170 -0.69 5.64 -21.20
C SER A 170 0.50 5.98 -22.11
N LEU A 171 1.57 6.61 -21.61
CA LEU A 171 2.79 6.86 -22.37
C LEU A 171 3.63 5.59 -22.55
N ASN A 172 3.70 4.74 -21.54
CA ASN A 172 4.38 3.45 -21.63
C ASN A 172 3.71 2.54 -22.67
N ASP A 173 2.37 2.57 -22.74
CA ASP A 173 1.59 1.84 -23.75
C ASP A 173 1.86 2.33 -25.18
N CYS A 174 2.14 3.61 -25.37
CA CYS A 174 2.57 4.11 -26.69
C CYS A 174 3.88 3.44 -27.13
N ILE A 175 4.82 3.24 -26.19
CA ILE A 175 6.11 2.58 -26.48
C ILE A 175 5.87 1.11 -26.81
N SER A 176 5.05 0.40 -26.03
CA SER A 176 4.70 -1.01 -26.28
C SER A 176 4.04 -1.21 -27.64
N THR A 177 3.03 -0.39 -27.98
CA THR A 177 2.34 -0.45 -29.26
C THR A 177 3.28 -0.11 -30.43
N ALA A 178 4.18 0.87 -30.26
CA ALA A 178 5.17 1.20 -31.29
C ALA A 178 6.17 0.06 -31.52
N ALA A 179 6.60 -0.61 -30.42
CA ALA A 179 7.47 -1.77 -30.49
C ALA A 179 6.81 -2.97 -31.22
N ALA A 180 5.52 -3.25 -30.93
CA ALA A 180 4.74 -4.27 -31.66
C ALA A 180 4.59 -3.93 -33.15
N GLY A 181 4.36 -2.65 -33.46
CA GLY A 181 4.32 -2.18 -34.85
C GLY A 181 5.67 -2.33 -35.57
N ALA A 182 6.77 -2.01 -34.91
CA ALA A 182 8.12 -2.20 -35.45
C ALA A 182 8.43 -3.69 -35.71
N ALA A 183 8.03 -4.58 -34.78
CA ALA A 183 8.17 -6.03 -34.96
C ALA A 183 7.38 -6.55 -36.17
N LEU A 184 6.13 -6.07 -36.37
CA LEU A 184 5.34 -6.37 -37.53
C LEU A 184 6.04 -5.96 -38.83
N LEU A 185 6.57 -4.73 -38.88
CA LEU A 185 7.26 -4.22 -40.07
C LEU A 185 8.57 -4.99 -40.33
N LEU A 186 9.34 -5.28 -39.29
CA LEU A 186 10.55 -6.08 -39.42
C LEU A 186 10.25 -7.46 -39.96
N SER A 187 9.27 -8.17 -39.41
CA SER A 187 8.86 -9.52 -39.92
C SER A 187 8.31 -9.45 -41.33
N ALA A 188 7.61 -8.38 -41.72
CA ALA A 188 7.01 -8.29 -43.05
C ALA A 188 7.99 -7.86 -44.14
N PHE A 189 9.05 -7.10 -43.83
CA PHE A 189 9.96 -6.53 -44.84
C PHE A 189 11.38 -7.11 -44.78
N THR A 190 11.67 -7.95 -43.77
CA THR A 190 12.98 -8.61 -43.65
C THR A 190 12.80 -10.13 -43.53
N ALA A 191 13.87 -10.91 -43.81
CA ALA A 191 13.86 -12.36 -43.61
C ALA A 191 13.93 -12.78 -42.13
N PHE A 192 13.61 -11.86 -41.18
CA PHE A 192 13.69 -12.11 -39.76
C PHE A 192 12.31 -12.49 -39.19
N ASP A 193 11.83 -13.70 -39.57
CA ASP A 193 10.49 -14.20 -39.20
C ASP A 193 10.29 -14.39 -37.68
N ARG A 194 11.37 -14.41 -36.91
CA ARG A 194 11.33 -14.58 -35.47
C ARG A 194 11.11 -13.28 -34.68
N ALA A 195 11.17 -12.12 -35.34
CA ALA A 195 11.07 -10.80 -34.69
C ALA A 195 9.78 -10.65 -33.88
N ASP A 196 8.66 -11.07 -34.45
CA ASP A 196 7.34 -10.97 -33.80
C ASP A 196 7.24 -11.89 -32.57
N GLY A 197 7.76 -13.12 -32.65
CA GLY A 197 7.80 -14.01 -31.48
C GLY A 197 8.70 -13.50 -30.36
N ILE A 198 9.87 -12.94 -30.70
CA ILE A 198 10.78 -12.36 -29.70
C ILE A 198 10.13 -11.14 -29.02
N MET A 199 9.50 -10.26 -29.78
CA MET A 199 8.82 -9.10 -29.22
C MET A 199 7.61 -9.51 -28.38
N GLY A 200 6.82 -10.50 -28.82
CA GLY A 200 5.73 -11.07 -28.03
C GLY A 200 6.21 -11.63 -26.68
N LEU A 201 7.36 -12.31 -26.67
CA LEU A 201 7.97 -12.86 -25.45
C LEU A 201 8.43 -11.75 -24.50
N LEU A 202 9.01 -10.66 -25.02
CA LEU A 202 9.39 -9.51 -24.21
C LEU A 202 8.18 -8.83 -23.56
N VAL A 203 7.09 -8.67 -24.33
CA VAL A 203 5.84 -8.10 -23.80
C VAL A 203 5.22 -9.03 -22.75
N ALA A 204 5.19 -10.36 -23.00
CA ALA A 204 4.70 -11.32 -22.02
C ALA A 204 5.51 -11.29 -20.72
N ALA A 205 6.84 -11.22 -20.81
CA ALA A 205 7.71 -11.08 -19.64
C ALA A 205 7.44 -9.77 -18.87
N PHE A 206 7.20 -8.68 -19.58
CA PHE A 206 6.82 -7.39 -18.96
C PHE A 206 5.49 -7.47 -18.23
N ILE A 207 4.46 -8.10 -18.84
CA ILE A 207 3.14 -8.31 -18.23
C ILE A 207 3.27 -9.17 -16.96
N LEU A 208 4.02 -10.28 -17.02
CA LEU A 208 4.24 -11.15 -15.84
C LEU A 208 5.01 -10.44 -14.73
N ALA A 209 6.02 -9.65 -15.07
CA ALA A 209 6.77 -8.88 -14.09
C ALA A 209 5.89 -7.81 -13.41
N GLY A 210 5.03 -7.14 -14.18
CA GLY A 210 4.02 -6.23 -13.66
C GLY A 210 3.04 -6.91 -12.71
N GLY A 211 2.51 -8.09 -13.10
CA GLY A 211 1.66 -8.90 -12.23
C GLY A 211 2.33 -9.27 -10.91
N VAL A 212 3.60 -9.72 -10.92
CA VAL A 212 4.33 -10.01 -9.67
C VAL A 212 4.43 -8.77 -8.76
N SER A 213 4.65 -7.59 -9.33
CA SER A 213 4.68 -6.34 -8.55
C SER A 213 3.32 -6.04 -7.92
N THR A 214 2.27 -6.12 -8.73
CA THR A 214 0.87 -5.88 -8.29
C THR A 214 0.46 -6.89 -7.20
N LEU A 215 0.82 -8.17 -7.39
CA LEU A 215 0.56 -9.21 -6.39
C LEU A 215 1.19 -8.88 -5.03
N LYS A 216 2.43 -8.41 -5.01
CA LYS A 216 3.11 -7.99 -3.77
C LYS A 216 2.39 -6.85 -3.10
N ASP A 217 1.95 -5.85 -3.87
CA ASP A 217 1.24 -4.67 -3.36
C ASP A 217 -0.15 -5.03 -2.79
N ILE A 218 -0.82 -6.05 -3.36
CA ILE A 218 -2.10 -6.57 -2.87
C ILE A 218 -1.91 -7.42 -1.60
N MET A 219 -0.89 -8.28 -1.59
CA MET A 219 -0.63 -9.20 -0.49
C MET A 219 -0.21 -8.48 0.80
N GLY A 220 0.51 -7.38 0.70
CA GLY A 220 0.95 -6.59 1.85
C GLY A 220 -0.20 -6.24 2.80
N PRO A 221 -1.21 -5.48 2.37
CA PRO A 221 -2.39 -5.13 3.19
C PRO A 221 -3.21 -6.34 3.65
N LEU A 222 -3.31 -7.40 2.84
CA LEU A 222 -4.04 -8.62 3.23
C LEU A 222 -3.35 -9.36 4.38
N LEU A 223 -2.02 -9.40 4.40
CA LEU A 223 -1.21 -10.04 5.45
C LEU A 223 -1.05 -9.17 6.71
N GLY A 224 -1.39 -7.89 6.63
CA GLY A 224 -1.19 -6.94 7.72
C GLY A 224 0.12 -6.16 7.53
N GLN A 225 0.16 -5.31 6.53
CA GLN A 225 1.28 -4.40 6.29
C GLN A 225 1.43 -3.41 7.43
N ALA A 226 2.67 -3.06 7.77
CA ALA A 226 2.95 -1.98 8.72
C ALA A 226 2.28 -0.66 8.27
N PRO A 227 1.72 0.11 9.22
CA PRO A 227 1.10 1.38 8.91
C PRO A 227 2.11 2.39 8.36
N SER A 228 1.62 3.44 7.70
CA SER A 228 2.50 4.52 7.27
C SER A 228 3.04 5.29 8.48
N LYS A 229 4.30 5.73 8.39
CA LYS A 229 4.94 6.51 9.46
C LYS A 229 4.14 7.79 9.78
N GLU A 230 3.57 8.42 8.76
CA GLU A 230 2.77 9.65 8.91
C GLU A 230 1.53 9.41 9.77
N LEU A 231 0.87 8.24 9.66
CA LEU A 231 -0.29 7.90 10.47
C LEU A 231 0.10 7.65 11.93
N VAL A 232 1.20 6.94 12.14
CA VAL A 232 1.77 6.68 13.47
C VAL A 232 2.12 7.99 14.17
N ASP A 233 2.96 8.82 13.54
CA ASP A 233 3.41 10.11 14.08
C ASP A 233 2.20 11.02 14.39
N GLU A 234 1.14 10.97 13.59
CA GLU A 234 -0.05 11.80 13.78
C GLU A 234 -0.91 11.31 14.96
N ILE A 235 -1.05 10.00 15.15
CA ILE A 235 -1.75 9.44 16.32
C ILE A 235 -0.99 9.78 17.60
N GLU A 236 0.30 9.50 17.66
CA GLU A 236 1.14 9.81 18.81
C GLU A 236 1.13 11.29 19.16
N ARG A 237 1.26 12.16 18.17
CA ARG A 237 1.22 13.62 18.38
C ARG A 237 -0.09 14.08 18.99
N ARG A 238 -1.22 13.49 18.58
CA ARG A 238 -2.54 13.84 19.12
C ARG A 238 -2.74 13.32 20.53
N MET A 239 -2.27 12.12 20.82
CA MET A 239 -2.31 11.57 22.17
C MET A 239 -1.46 12.41 23.14
N LEU A 240 -0.22 12.74 22.75
CA LEU A 240 0.68 13.57 23.56
C LEU A 240 0.28 15.05 23.65
N ALA A 241 -0.71 15.50 22.87
CA ALA A 241 -1.28 16.84 23.02
C ALA A 241 -2.21 16.97 24.25
N GLU A 242 -2.69 15.86 24.82
CA GLU A 242 -3.46 15.85 26.07
C GLU A 242 -2.50 15.92 27.27
N PRO A 243 -2.60 16.92 28.15
CA PRO A 243 -1.64 17.11 29.24
C PRO A 243 -1.55 15.97 30.26
N LEU A 244 -2.59 15.13 30.36
CA LEU A 244 -2.61 13.97 31.26
C LEU A 244 -1.95 12.72 30.62
N ILE A 245 -1.56 12.75 29.36
CA ILE A 245 -0.82 11.68 28.71
C ILE A 245 0.65 12.07 28.66
N VAL A 246 1.48 11.36 29.38
CA VAL A 246 2.93 11.62 29.53
C VAL A 246 3.80 10.73 28.64
N GLY A 247 3.23 9.63 28.13
CA GLY A 247 3.90 8.70 27.23
C GLY A 247 2.89 7.91 26.40
N VAL A 248 3.32 7.41 25.25
CA VAL A 248 2.54 6.54 24.36
C VAL A 248 3.42 5.37 23.93
N HIS A 249 2.89 4.17 24.01
CA HIS A 249 3.56 2.95 23.57
C HIS A 249 2.54 1.91 23.06
N ASP A 250 3.02 0.78 22.56
CA ASP A 250 2.22 -0.36 22.05
C ASP A 250 1.10 0.05 21.08
N LEU A 251 1.44 1.00 20.19
CA LEU A 251 0.52 1.37 19.13
C LEU A 251 0.44 0.23 18.10
N ILE A 252 -0.73 -0.40 18.03
CA ILE A 252 -1.06 -1.46 17.08
C ILE A 252 -2.13 -0.93 16.12
N ILE A 253 -1.89 -1.04 14.82
CA ILE A 253 -2.81 -0.56 13.79
C ILE A 253 -3.15 -1.72 12.85
N HIS A 254 -4.45 -2.01 12.73
CA HIS A 254 -4.99 -3.01 11.82
C HIS A 254 -5.74 -2.32 10.68
N ASP A 255 -5.31 -2.59 9.44
CA ASP A 255 -5.99 -2.11 8.24
C ASP A 255 -6.92 -3.21 7.69
N TYR A 256 -8.23 -2.92 7.67
CA TYR A 256 -9.26 -3.75 7.07
C TYR A 256 -9.72 -3.23 5.71
N GLY A 257 -8.92 -2.36 5.09
CA GLY A 257 -9.20 -1.76 3.79
C GLY A 257 -9.62 -0.29 3.89
N PRO A 258 -9.85 0.37 2.76
CA PRO A 258 -10.11 1.81 2.71
C PRO A 258 -11.22 2.27 3.66
N GLY A 259 -10.88 3.17 4.57
CA GLY A 259 -11.80 3.74 5.54
C GLY A 259 -12.18 2.80 6.70
N ARG A 260 -11.41 1.73 6.93
CA ARG A 260 -11.63 0.74 8.01
C ARG A 260 -10.33 0.40 8.71
N VAL A 261 -9.83 1.33 9.50
CA VAL A 261 -8.64 1.17 10.34
C VAL A 261 -9.06 1.05 11.80
N ILE A 262 -8.50 0.07 12.50
CA ILE A 262 -8.69 -0.15 13.93
C ILE A 262 -7.32 -0.07 14.59
N ALA A 263 -7.22 0.70 15.66
CA ALA A 263 -5.99 0.88 16.40
C ALA A 263 -6.20 0.62 17.89
N SER A 264 -5.16 0.20 18.55
CA SER A 264 -5.04 0.23 20.01
C SER A 264 -3.70 0.84 20.39
N ALA A 265 -3.67 1.58 21.47
CA ALA A 265 -2.46 2.18 22.00
C ALA A 265 -2.50 2.16 23.53
N HIS A 266 -1.35 2.26 24.15
CA HIS A 266 -1.19 2.46 25.57
C HIS A 266 -0.80 3.90 25.85
N ALA A 267 -1.40 4.50 26.89
CA ALA A 267 -1.11 5.86 27.34
C ALA A 267 -0.61 5.83 28.77
N GLU A 268 0.62 6.24 28.99
CA GLU A 268 1.14 6.46 30.34
C GLU A 268 0.49 7.70 30.95
N VAL A 269 -0.10 7.53 32.12
CA VAL A 269 -0.82 8.58 32.83
C VAL A 269 -0.34 8.68 34.29
N PRO A 270 -0.39 9.87 34.93
CA PRO A 270 0.02 10.00 36.33
C PRO A 270 -0.88 9.19 37.27
N ALA A 271 -0.30 8.31 38.09
CA ALA A 271 -1.02 7.45 39.03
C ALA A 271 -1.69 8.20 40.19
N ASP A 272 -1.29 9.45 40.44
CA ASP A 272 -1.80 10.31 41.54
C ASP A 272 -3.02 11.15 41.14
N GLN A 273 -3.45 11.07 39.86
CA GLN A 273 -4.60 11.81 39.36
C GLN A 273 -5.91 11.07 39.61
N ASP A 274 -7.01 11.84 39.65
CA ASP A 274 -8.35 11.28 39.74
C ASP A 274 -8.65 10.42 38.50
N ILE A 275 -8.98 9.16 38.72
CA ILE A 275 -9.19 8.18 37.65
C ILE A 275 -10.30 8.59 36.67
N MET A 276 -11.34 9.31 37.17
CA MET A 276 -12.42 9.78 36.31
C MET A 276 -11.97 10.96 35.44
N ALA A 277 -11.08 11.81 35.97
CA ALA A 277 -10.50 12.91 35.19
C ALA A 277 -9.62 12.35 34.06
N VAL A 278 -8.78 11.35 34.36
CA VAL A 278 -7.93 10.68 33.39
C VAL A 278 -8.79 9.95 32.34
N HIS A 279 -9.80 9.19 32.76
CA HIS A 279 -10.70 8.50 31.83
C HIS A 279 -11.39 9.48 30.86
N ASN A 280 -11.91 10.58 31.38
CA ASN A 280 -12.54 11.62 30.55
C ASN A 280 -11.57 12.26 29.55
N ALA A 281 -10.29 12.38 29.92
CA ALA A 281 -9.24 12.87 29.01
C ALA A 281 -8.99 11.88 27.87
N ILE A 282 -8.83 10.60 28.20
CA ILE A 282 -8.65 9.52 27.22
C ILE A 282 -9.85 9.44 26.27
N ASP A 283 -11.07 9.43 26.78
CA ASP A 283 -12.31 9.38 25.96
C ASP A 283 -12.39 10.54 24.97
N ARG A 284 -12.00 11.77 25.41
CA ARG A 284 -11.91 12.93 24.50
C ARG A 284 -10.89 12.68 23.37
N VAL A 285 -9.71 12.16 23.69
CA VAL A 285 -8.65 11.88 22.71
C VAL A 285 -9.09 10.80 21.73
N GLU A 286 -9.66 9.69 22.22
CA GLU A 286 -10.23 8.62 21.37
C GLU A 286 -11.28 9.18 20.41
N HIS A 287 -12.22 9.97 20.92
CA HIS A 287 -13.28 10.58 20.13
C HIS A 287 -12.73 11.55 19.07
N GLN A 288 -11.75 12.39 19.44
CA GLN A 288 -11.13 13.33 18.52
C GLN A 288 -10.36 12.61 17.41
N ILE A 289 -9.50 11.64 17.76
CA ILE A 289 -8.74 10.84 16.80
C ILE A 289 -9.70 10.09 15.86
N SER A 290 -10.72 9.44 16.42
CA SER A 290 -11.70 8.68 15.63
C SER A 290 -12.44 9.56 14.64
N LYS A 291 -12.84 10.75 15.04
CA LYS A 291 -13.57 11.70 14.18
C LYS A 291 -12.69 12.31 13.09
N GLU A 292 -11.47 12.70 13.42
CA GLU A 292 -10.60 13.45 12.50
C GLU A 292 -9.83 12.54 11.55
N LEU A 293 -9.36 11.37 12.02
CA LEU A 293 -8.65 10.40 11.20
C LEU A 293 -9.56 9.32 10.60
N GLN A 294 -10.83 9.26 11.02
CA GLN A 294 -11.81 8.23 10.60
C GLN A 294 -11.33 6.81 10.88
N ILE A 295 -10.71 6.59 12.05
CA ILE A 295 -10.27 5.29 12.55
C ILE A 295 -11.03 4.96 13.83
N VAL A 296 -11.06 3.67 14.19
CA VAL A 296 -11.51 3.24 15.53
C VAL A 296 -10.28 3.05 16.38
N ILE A 297 -10.15 3.77 17.50
CA ILE A 297 -9.02 3.62 18.42
C ILE A 297 -9.53 3.33 19.82
N CYS A 298 -8.84 2.41 20.51
CA CYS A 298 -9.00 2.14 21.93
C CYS A 298 -7.67 2.41 22.62
N ILE A 299 -7.70 3.23 23.69
CA ILE A 299 -6.50 3.62 24.43
C ILE A 299 -6.55 3.01 25.82
N HIS A 300 -5.59 2.14 26.10
CA HIS A 300 -5.39 1.60 27.43
C HIS A 300 -4.65 2.59 28.32
N MET A 301 -5.09 2.74 29.57
CA MET A 301 -4.45 3.63 30.53
C MET A 301 -3.43 2.86 31.35
N ASP A 302 -2.16 3.30 31.35
CA ASP A 302 -1.09 2.75 32.18
C ASP A 302 -0.68 3.78 33.25
N PRO A 303 -1.18 3.61 34.50
CA PRO A 303 -0.83 4.51 35.59
C PRO A 303 0.65 4.36 35.98
N ILE A 304 1.42 5.43 35.84
CA ILE A 304 2.84 5.46 36.24
C ILE A 304 3.06 6.42 37.39
N ALA A 305 3.99 6.09 38.29
CA ALA A 305 4.45 7.00 39.34
C ALA A 305 5.32 8.09 38.70
N ILE A 306 4.82 9.31 38.68
CA ILE A 306 5.57 10.51 38.32
C ILE A 306 5.90 11.29 39.59
N HIS A 307 7.04 11.99 39.59
CA HIS A 307 7.55 12.74 40.76
C HIS A 307 7.96 11.88 41.96
N ASP A 308 8.14 10.57 41.77
CA ASP A 308 8.78 9.70 42.75
C ASP A 308 10.29 9.68 42.51
N ALA A 309 11.05 10.30 43.42
CA ALA A 309 12.50 10.41 43.27
C ALA A 309 13.21 9.05 43.20
N THR A 310 12.64 7.99 43.81
CA THR A 310 13.19 6.65 43.78
C THR A 310 12.94 5.99 42.43
N VAL A 311 11.72 6.08 41.92
CA VAL A 311 11.35 5.58 40.60
C VAL A 311 12.16 6.30 39.52
N ASP A 312 12.25 7.63 39.58
CA ASP A 312 13.01 8.43 38.61
C ASP A 312 14.50 8.09 38.61
N LYS A 313 15.08 7.84 39.79
CA LYS A 313 16.48 7.39 39.90
C LYS A 313 16.71 6.08 39.15
N TYR A 314 15.87 5.08 39.37
CA TYR A 314 16.06 3.76 38.78
C TYR A 314 15.65 3.73 37.30
N ARG A 315 14.68 4.54 36.88
CA ARG A 315 14.34 4.76 35.46
C ARG A 315 15.53 5.35 34.70
N LYS A 316 16.20 6.38 35.26
CA LYS A 316 17.42 6.95 34.65
C LYS A 316 18.56 5.95 34.61
N LEU A 317 18.79 5.20 35.69
CA LEU A 317 19.81 4.16 35.71
C LEU A 317 19.56 3.10 34.61
N MET A 318 18.31 2.70 34.42
CA MET A 318 17.95 1.73 33.39
C MET A 318 18.14 2.29 31.99
N ALA A 319 17.78 3.56 31.76
CA ALA A 319 18.01 4.23 30.49
C ALA A 319 19.50 4.33 30.14
N GLU A 320 20.37 4.66 31.11
CA GLU A 320 21.82 4.68 30.94
C GLU A 320 22.36 3.29 30.60
N ILE A 321 21.94 2.24 31.33
CA ILE A 321 22.41 0.86 31.10
C ILE A 321 22.00 0.38 29.69
N LEU A 322 20.77 0.64 29.26
CA LEU A 322 20.32 0.24 27.93
C LEU A 322 21.04 1.04 26.84
N GLN A 323 21.24 2.33 27.02
CA GLN A 323 21.96 3.17 26.06
C GLN A 323 23.44 2.76 25.94
N ASP A 324 24.10 2.39 27.04
CA ASP A 324 25.46 1.88 27.04
C ASP A 324 25.56 0.49 26.38
N TYR A 325 24.52 -0.32 26.54
CA TYR A 325 24.47 -1.67 25.99
C TYR A 325 24.18 -1.67 24.50
N ASP A 326 23.11 -1.00 24.09
CA ASP A 326 22.69 -0.81 22.70
C ASP A 326 21.71 0.39 22.60
N PRO A 327 22.10 1.47 21.92
CA PRO A 327 21.28 2.68 21.76
C PRO A 327 19.96 2.49 21.00
N GLU A 328 19.79 1.36 20.31
CA GLU A 328 18.54 1.03 19.60
C GLU A 328 17.48 0.41 20.51
N LEU A 329 17.89 -0.09 21.70
CA LEU A 329 16.94 -0.61 22.68
C LEU A 329 16.18 0.53 23.36
N ARG A 330 14.89 0.32 23.54
CA ARG A 330 14.01 1.23 24.28
C ARG A 330 13.25 0.45 25.32
N PHE A 331 12.73 1.12 26.34
CA PHE A 331 11.84 0.50 27.31
C PHE A 331 10.69 1.45 27.65
N HIS A 332 9.57 0.86 28.10
CA HIS A 332 8.37 1.56 28.56
C HIS A 332 7.72 0.77 29.70
N ASP A 333 6.63 1.27 30.24
CA ASP A 333 5.87 0.69 31.38
C ASP A 333 6.78 0.37 32.60
N PHE A 334 7.68 1.33 32.92
CA PHE A 334 8.63 1.15 34.00
C PHE A 334 7.95 1.24 35.37
N ARG A 335 8.01 0.15 36.12
CA ARG A 335 7.48 0.05 37.47
C ARG A 335 8.53 -0.47 38.43
N LEU A 336 8.55 0.07 39.66
CA LEU A 336 9.42 -0.37 40.73
C LEU A 336 8.60 -1.11 41.76
N VAL A 337 8.98 -2.34 42.08
CA VAL A 337 8.32 -3.14 43.12
C VAL A 337 9.36 -3.54 44.17
N GLU A 338 9.20 -3.00 45.37
CA GLU A 338 10.06 -3.29 46.51
C GLU A 338 9.66 -4.62 47.15
N CYS A 339 10.63 -5.53 47.31
CA CYS A 339 10.51 -6.80 48.02
C CYS A 339 11.37 -6.77 49.28
N SER A 340 11.22 -7.75 50.15
CA SER A 340 11.91 -7.78 51.45
C SER A 340 13.44 -7.78 51.36
N ASP A 341 14.01 -8.33 50.27
CA ASP A 341 15.46 -8.54 50.10
C ASP A 341 16.00 -8.00 48.76
N HIS A 342 15.14 -7.56 47.83
CA HIS A 342 15.50 -7.06 46.52
C HIS A 342 14.45 -6.10 46.00
N MET A 343 14.76 -5.46 44.86
CA MET A 343 13.88 -4.56 44.13
C MET A 343 13.70 -5.03 42.70
N ASN A 344 12.47 -5.22 42.28
CA ASN A 344 12.16 -5.57 40.92
C ASN A 344 11.96 -4.32 40.06
N LEU A 345 12.72 -4.24 38.97
CA LEU A 345 12.52 -3.27 37.89
C LEU A 345 11.67 -3.98 36.84
N ILE A 346 10.39 -3.65 36.80
CA ILE A 346 9.43 -4.23 35.85
C ILE A 346 9.32 -3.28 34.69
N MET A 347 9.43 -3.77 33.45
CA MET A 347 9.34 -2.97 32.23
C MET A 347 9.20 -3.86 31.01
N ASP A 348 8.84 -3.24 29.89
CA ASP A 348 8.87 -3.87 28.58
C ASP A 348 10.03 -3.29 27.78
N ILE A 349 10.88 -4.18 27.20
CA ILE A 349 12.06 -3.78 26.41
C ILE A 349 11.78 -4.08 24.94
N VAL A 350 11.75 -3.02 24.15
CA VAL A 350 11.55 -3.10 22.70
C VAL A 350 12.88 -3.38 22.01
N VAL A 351 12.93 -4.49 21.28
CA VAL A 351 14.09 -4.93 20.52
C VAL A 351 13.80 -4.79 19.03
N PRO A 352 14.68 -4.12 18.26
CA PRO A 352 14.55 -4.03 16.80
C PRO A 352 14.45 -5.43 16.16
N LYS A 353 13.65 -5.56 15.08
CA LYS A 353 13.41 -6.85 14.39
C LYS A 353 14.70 -7.49 13.85
N GLU A 354 15.65 -6.66 13.42
CA GLU A 354 16.91 -7.08 12.81
C GLU A 354 18.07 -7.21 13.82
N HIS A 355 17.77 -7.16 15.12
CA HIS A 355 18.80 -7.25 16.14
C HIS A 355 19.52 -8.61 16.12
N LYS A 356 20.86 -8.58 16.12
CA LYS A 356 21.72 -9.77 15.92
C LYS A 356 21.66 -10.80 17.05
N LYS A 357 21.39 -10.35 18.27
CA LYS A 357 21.34 -11.24 19.46
C LYS A 357 19.92 -11.69 19.73
N HIS A 358 19.81 -12.91 20.23
CA HIS A 358 18.53 -13.45 20.68
C HIS A 358 18.04 -12.73 21.94
N ARG A 359 16.73 -12.48 22.07
CA ARG A 359 16.11 -11.74 23.18
C ARG A 359 16.50 -12.26 24.56
N SER A 360 16.53 -13.59 24.74
CA SER A 360 16.93 -14.21 26.01
C SER A 360 18.40 -13.93 26.37
N GLN A 361 19.25 -13.70 25.40
CA GLN A 361 20.65 -13.31 25.62
C GLN A 361 20.72 -11.83 26.04
N ILE A 362 19.99 -10.95 25.35
CA ILE A 362 19.90 -9.53 25.70
C ILE A 362 19.44 -9.38 27.16
N LEU A 363 18.34 -10.05 27.52
CA LEU A 363 17.81 -9.98 28.88
C LEU A 363 18.83 -10.42 29.94
N LYS A 364 19.58 -11.49 29.68
CA LYS A 364 20.64 -11.96 30.57
C LYS A 364 21.78 -10.97 30.73
N GLU A 365 22.21 -10.36 29.62
CA GLU A 365 23.31 -9.39 29.62
C GLU A 365 22.88 -8.07 30.29
N VAL A 366 21.67 -7.60 30.04
CA VAL A 366 21.07 -6.44 30.71
C VAL A 366 20.90 -6.70 32.20
N GLN A 367 20.37 -7.87 32.59
CA GLN A 367 20.27 -8.27 34.00
C GLN A 367 21.63 -8.25 34.70
N ALA A 368 22.68 -8.78 34.06
CA ALA A 368 24.02 -8.76 34.60
C ALA A 368 24.57 -7.34 34.78
N ALA A 369 24.34 -6.45 33.79
CA ALA A 369 24.75 -5.07 33.86
C ALA A 369 24.05 -4.29 34.99
N VAL A 370 22.76 -4.54 35.20
CA VAL A 370 21.98 -3.94 36.30
C VAL A 370 22.53 -4.42 37.66
N GLN A 371 22.79 -5.73 37.83
CA GLN A 371 23.31 -6.31 39.07
C GLN A 371 24.73 -5.83 39.38
N GLN A 372 25.53 -5.50 38.41
CA GLN A 372 26.84 -4.87 38.62
C GLN A 372 26.76 -3.47 39.25
N ARG A 373 25.67 -2.74 38.96
CA ARG A 373 25.43 -1.39 39.52
C ARG A 373 24.81 -1.46 40.91
N ASP A 374 23.83 -2.33 41.12
CA ASP A 374 23.25 -2.61 42.45
C ASP A 374 22.79 -4.10 42.51
N PRO A 375 23.45 -4.95 43.34
CA PRO A 375 23.14 -6.39 43.46
C PRO A 375 21.72 -6.70 43.94
N ARG A 376 21.02 -5.73 44.53
CA ARG A 376 19.64 -5.89 44.98
C ARG A 376 18.60 -5.73 43.85
N LEU A 377 19.02 -5.26 42.69
CA LEU A 377 18.11 -5.03 41.57
C LEU A 377 17.91 -6.29 40.74
N ARG A 378 16.67 -6.56 40.39
CA ARG A 378 16.28 -7.62 39.44
C ARG A 378 15.45 -7.04 38.33
N VAL A 379 15.83 -7.35 37.10
CA VAL A 379 15.06 -6.95 35.90
C VAL A 379 14.01 -8.02 35.62
N VAL A 380 12.76 -7.61 35.60
CA VAL A 380 11.61 -8.43 35.17
C VAL A 380 11.07 -7.76 33.92
N ALA A 381 11.53 -8.23 32.77
CA ALA A 381 11.18 -7.57 31.53
C ALA A 381 10.52 -8.52 30.53
N THR A 382 9.46 -8.03 29.88
CA THR A 382 8.94 -8.59 28.64
C THR A 382 9.78 -8.08 27.48
N MET A 383 10.15 -8.98 26.57
CA MET A 383 10.97 -8.61 25.40
C MET A 383 10.06 -8.52 24.17
N GLU A 384 9.85 -7.33 23.67
CA GLU A 384 8.89 -7.05 22.62
C GLU A 384 9.53 -6.68 21.29
N HIS A 385 8.73 -6.74 20.23
CA HIS A 385 9.05 -6.14 18.95
C HIS A 385 8.16 -4.92 18.72
N SER A 386 8.71 -3.88 18.16
CA SER A 386 7.88 -2.80 17.64
C SER A 386 6.94 -3.34 16.55
N TYR A 387 5.67 -3.00 16.64
CA TYR A 387 4.66 -3.24 15.60
C TYR A 387 4.67 -2.16 14.51
N ILE A 388 5.51 -1.14 14.71
CA ILE A 388 5.62 0.07 13.90
C ILE A 388 7.01 0.15 13.28
#